data_e5ef413c9ac36c6692a5143815dd8d9d
#
_entry.id   e5ef413c9ac36c6692a5143815dd8d9d
#
_cell.length_a   1.000
_cell.length_b   1.000
_cell.length_c   1.000
_cell.angle_alpha   90.00
_cell.angle_beta   90.00
_cell.angle_gamma   90.00
#
_symmetry.space_group_name_H-M   'P 1'
#
loop_
_entity.id
_entity.type
_entity.pdbx_description
1 polymer ?
#
loop_
_entity_poly.entity_id
_entity_poly.type
_entity_poly.pdbx_seq_one_letter_code
_entity_poly.pdbx_strand_id
1 'polypeptide(L)'
;MSPRTKLSGAALLLVLWAITVVSFAVLWAANVVNLELETTISDSAGLRARQIAVSGVALGLHPQVKREDTELLNRDFGAGERMEVRIRGEGARFNINQLIQQQDRITMVNLLTLWGLNPDEANALIDKWKDWTDEDEFRTGFGGAERGDYEALGIANAPANRPFRSVSEMARVLGMEELANLKPDWADSFTIFGDGKIDVNEADASVLQAATGVVPEMVEGILQQRRGPDGIEPSEDDFRFEDVTQLAGWIAGSMLPPDQVLAKLATESSVKRIDSRGIVGERSRLISVVAASGDGGEGNTYLLWEEK
;
A
#
# COMPACT_ATOMS: atom_id res chain seq x y z
N MET A 1 -71.43 56.95 -24.43
CA MET A 1 -71.23 55.53 -24.22
C MET A 1 -69.74 55.32 -24.10
N SER A 2 -69.24 54.98 -22.89
CA SER A 2 -67.83 54.85 -22.55
C SER A 2 -67.32 53.42 -22.82
N PRO A 3 -66.16 53.21 -23.45
CA PRO A 3 -65.62 51.89 -23.62
C PRO A 3 -64.78 51.52 -22.40
N ARG A 4 -65.46 50.98 -21.41
CA ARG A 4 -64.74 50.32 -20.24
C ARG A 4 -64.91 48.83 -20.44
N THR A 5 -63.83 48.09 -20.87
CA THR A 5 -63.73 46.63 -20.60
C THR A 5 -62.52 45.93 -21.22
N LYS A 6 -61.47 46.63 -21.66
CA LYS A 6 -60.29 45.92 -22.18
C LYS A 6 -59.03 45.89 -21.23
N LEU A 7 -59.07 46.59 -20.10
CA LEU A 7 -57.96 46.70 -19.16
C LEU A 7 -57.93 45.59 -18.11
N SER A 8 -59.01 44.91 -17.80
CA SER A 8 -59.09 43.88 -16.74
C SER A 8 -58.43 42.57 -17.13
N GLY A 9 -58.42 42.16 -18.39
CA GLY A 9 -57.78 40.91 -18.88
C GLY A 9 -56.24 41.03 -18.92
N ALA A 10 -55.74 42.19 -19.36
CA ALA A 10 -54.30 42.42 -19.39
C ALA A 10 -53.64 42.48 -17.99
N ALA A 11 -54.40 43.10 -17.01
CA ALA A 11 -53.91 43.13 -15.63
C ALA A 11 -53.86 41.73 -15.01
N LEU A 12 -54.84 40.87 -15.29
CA LEU A 12 -54.82 39.47 -14.80
C LEU A 12 -53.67 38.67 -15.39
N LEU A 13 -53.39 38.82 -16.68
CA LEU A 13 -52.23 38.17 -17.33
C LEU A 13 -50.90 38.63 -16.74
N LEU A 14 -50.74 39.93 -16.45
CA LEU A 14 -49.56 40.49 -15.80
C LEU A 14 -49.36 39.92 -14.38
N VAL A 15 -50.44 39.83 -13.60
CA VAL A 15 -50.35 39.22 -12.25
C VAL A 15 -50.00 37.74 -12.33
N LEU A 16 -50.61 37.01 -13.24
CA LEU A 16 -50.32 35.59 -13.44
C LEU A 16 -48.85 35.38 -13.87
N TRP A 17 -48.37 36.21 -14.80
CA TRP A 17 -46.96 36.18 -15.22
C TRP A 17 -46.01 36.55 -14.07
N ALA A 18 -46.32 37.58 -13.28
CA ALA A 18 -45.52 37.95 -12.12
C ALA A 18 -45.46 36.81 -11.08
N ILE A 19 -46.61 36.15 -10.81
CA ILE A 19 -46.65 35.00 -9.89
C ILE A 19 -45.76 33.85 -10.43
N THR A 20 -45.82 33.52 -11.73
CA THR A 20 -44.99 32.46 -12.32
C THR A 20 -43.53 32.79 -12.24
N VAL A 21 -43.08 34.04 -12.52
CA VAL A 21 -41.71 34.48 -12.42
C VAL A 21 -41.21 34.40 -10.98
N VAL A 22 -41.99 34.89 -10.02
CA VAL A 22 -41.65 34.84 -8.59
C VAL A 22 -41.57 33.37 -8.11
N SER A 23 -42.51 32.53 -8.50
CA SER A 23 -42.50 31.11 -8.16
C SER A 23 -41.24 30.40 -8.71
N PHE A 24 -40.87 30.71 -9.95
CA PHE A 24 -39.65 30.17 -10.58
C PHE A 24 -38.38 30.66 -9.87
N ALA A 25 -38.35 31.95 -9.50
CA ALA A 25 -37.23 32.51 -8.74
C ALA A 25 -37.06 31.86 -7.35
N VAL A 26 -38.20 31.62 -6.66
CA VAL A 26 -38.16 30.93 -5.35
C VAL A 26 -37.69 29.47 -5.49
N LEU A 27 -38.20 28.76 -6.50
CA LEU A 27 -37.77 27.38 -6.75
C LEU A 27 -36.28 27.32 -7.14
N TRP A 28 -35.81 28.27 -7.94
CA TRP A 28 -34.38 28.35 -8.31
C TRP A 28 -33.51 28.66 -7.08
N ALA A 29 -33.90 29.64 -6.26
CA ALA A 29 -33.20 29.96 -5.03
C ALA A 29 -33.15 28.79 -4.05
N ALA A 30 -34.27 28.05 -3.90
CA ALA A 30 -34.31 26.84 -3.07
C ALA A 30 -33.37 25.76 -3.58
N ASN A 31 -33.26 25.55 -4.90
CA ASN A 31 -32.32 24.59 -5.48
C ASN A 31 -30.83 25.00 -5.25
N VAL A 32 -30.53 26.30 -5.37
CA VAL A 32 -29.15 26.79 -5.10
C VAL A 32 -28.78 26.58 -3.65
N VAL A 33 -29.68 26.92 -2.71
CA VAL A 33 -29.41 26.70 -1.27
C VAL A 33 -29.23 25.21 -0.94
N ASN A 34 -30.05 24.33 -1.53
CA ASN A 34 -29.89 22.88 -1.31
C ASN A 34 -28.54 22.36 -1.84
N LEU A 35 -28.11 22.83 -3.02
CA LEU A 35 -26.79 22.48 -3.56
C LEU A 35 -25.65 23.00 -2.67
N GLU A 36 -25.72 24.20 -2.15
CA GLU A 36 -24.72 24.75 -1.21
C GLU A 36 -24.70 23.99 0.11
N LEU A 37 -25.87 23.58 0.63
CA LEU A 37 -25.95 22.75 1.83
C LEU A 37 -25.34 21.36 1.61
N GLU A 38 -25.64 20.70 0.50
CA GLU A 38 -25.08 19.39 0.17
C GLU A 38 -23.55 19.46 0.02
N THR A 39 -23.02 20.49 -0.64
CA THR A 39 -21.56 20.66 -0.78
C THR A 39 -20.92 20.92 0.57
N THR A 40 -21.49 21.80 1.40
CA THR A 40 -20.95 22.12 2.74
C THR A 40 -20.97 20.90 3.66
N ILE A 41 -22.04 20.12 3.66
CA ILE A 41 -22.14 18.86 4.43
C ILE A 41 -21.10 17.85 3.93
N SER A 42 -20.96 17.70 2.63
CA SER A 42 -20.00 16.80 2.00
C SER A 42 -18.55 17.18 2.34
N ASP A 43 -18.21 18.48 2.31
CA ASP A 43 -16.88 18.97 2.65
C ASP A 43 -16.58 18.78 4.14
N SER A 44 -17.56 19.04 5.02
CA SER A 44 -17.42 18.82 6.45
C SER A 44 -17.24 17.34 6.80
N ALA A 45 -17.98 16.44 6.13
CA ALA A 45 -17.82 15.00 6.28
C ALA A 45 -16.44 14.50 5.80
N GLY A 46 -15.93 15.04 4.69
CA GLY A 46 -14.59 14.76 4.19
C GLY A 46 -13.49 15.18 5.16
N LEU A 47 -13.61 16.39 5.74
CA LEU A 47 -12.67 16.88 6.76
C LEU A 47 -12.73 16.01 8.04
N ARG A 48 -13.92 15.63 8.46
CA ARG A 48 -14.11 14.75 9.63
C ARG A 48 -13.52 13.38 9.38
N ALA A 49 -13.75 12.78 8.20
CA ALA A 49 -13.15 11.50 7.82
C ALA A 49 -11.62 11.59 7.84
N ARG A 50 -11.04 12.69 7.33
CA ARG A 50 -9.59 12.93 7.41
C ARG A 50 -9.08 13.02 8.86
N GLN A 51 -9.78 13.72 9.74
CA GLN A 51 -9.41 13.81 11.17
C GLN A 51 -9.42 12.44 11.85
N ILE A 52 -10.43 11.61 11.56
CA ILE A 52 -10.51 10.22 12.04
C ILE A 52 -9.32 9.43 11.53
N ALA A 53 -8.98 9.51 10.23
CA ALA A 53 -7.83 8.83 9.66
C ALA A 53 -6.51 9.28 10.29
N VAL A 54 -6.30 10.58 10.50
CA VAL A 54 -5.10 11.11 11.20
C VAL A 54 -5.01 10.57 12.63
N SER A 55 -6.15 10.51 13.33
CA SER A 55 -6.20 9.94 14.69
C SER A 55 -5.82 8.46 14.69
N GLY A 56 -6.26 7.71 13.68
CA GLY A 56 -5.89 6.31 13.51
C GLY A 56 -4.40 6.11 13.20
N VAL A 57 -3.78 7.02 12.44
CA VAL A 57 -2.32 7.01 12.24
C VAL A 57 -1.60 7.20 13.57
N ALA A 58 -2.01 8.19 14.37
CA ALA A 58 -1.41 8.43 15.68
C ALA A 58 -1.56 7.23 16.62
N LEU A 59 -2.70 6.54 16.56
CA LEU A 59 -2.95 5.31 17.30
C LEU A 59 -2.03 4.18 16.84
N GLY A 60 -1.92 3.95 15.53
CA GLY A 60 -1.07 2.88 14.95
C GLY A 60 0.43 3.10 15.20
N LEU A 61 0.86 4.34 15.39
CA LEU A 61 2.24 4.69 15.73
C LEU A 61 2.54 4.57 17.24
N HIS A 62 1.51 4.38 18.07
CA HIS A 62 1.71 4.31 19.50
C HIS A 62 2.44 3.00 19.89
N PRO A 63 3.53 3.05 20.68
CA PRO A 63 4.37 1.88 20.96
C PRO A 63 3.64 0.70 21.65
N GLN A 64 2.58 1.00 22.39
CA GLN A 64 1.80 -0.01 23.12
C GLN A 64 0.68 -0.63 22.28
N VAL A 65 0.39 -0.08 21.11
CA VAL A 65 -0.67 -0.58 20.24
C VAL A 65 -0.07 -1.60 19.28
N LYS A 66 -0.65 -2.80 19.31
CA LYS A 66 -0.26 -3.92 18.49
C LYS A 66 -1.26 -4.13 17.35
N ARG A 67 -0.86 -4.85 16.31
CA ARG A 67 -1.74 -5.16 15.17
C ARG A 67 -2.92 -6.06 15.56
N GLU A 68 -2.76 -6.83 16.63
CA GLU A 68 -3.76 -7.74 17.20
C GLU A 68 -4.87 -7.00 17.97
N ASP A 69 -4.65 -5.72 18.34
CA ASP A 69 -5.64 -4.89 19.06
C ASP A 69 -6.79 -4.46 18.14
N THR A 70 -7.45 -5.42 17.52
CA THR A 70 -8.45 -5.21 16.45
C THR A 70 -9.62 -4.33 16.89
N GLU A 71 -10.09 -4.45 18.12
CA GLU A 71 -11.17 -3.61 18.70
C GLU A 71 -10.76 -2.14 18.84
N LEU A 72 -9.47 -1.89 19.11
CA LEU A 72 -8.92 -0.55 19.24
C LEU A 72 -8.68 0.06 17.85
N LEU A 73 -8.22 -0.74 16.91
CA LEU A 73 -7.87 -0.34 15.55
C LEU A 73 -9.09 -0.18 14.63
N ASN A 74 -10.20 -0.90 14.93
CA ASN A 74 -11.43 -0.84 14.15
C ASN A 74 -12.57 -0.34 15.05
N ARG A 75 -12.78 0.98 15.09
CA ARG A 75 -13.77 1.61 15.98
C ARG A 75 -14.95 2.18 15.22
N ASP A 76 -16.14 1.87 15.71
CA ASP A 76 -17.37 2.57 15.34
C ASP A 76 -17.68 3.61 16.43
N PHE A 77 -17.76 4.89 16.02
CA PHE A 77 -18.09 6.00 16.91
C PHE A 77 -19.59 6.32 16.92
N GLY A 78 -20.40 5.57 16.16
CA GLY A 78 -21.81 5.86 15.94
C GLY A 78 -22.03 6.95 14.87
N ALA A 79 -23.29 7.22 14.57
CA ALA A 79 -23.70 8.22 13.57
C ALA A 79 -23.07 8.06 12.18
N GLY A 80 -22.60 6.85 11.84
CA GLY A 80 -21.93 6.56 10.58
C GLY A 80 -20.46 6.96 10.55
N GLU A 81 -19.86 7.29 11.70
CA GLU A 81 -18.42 7.56 11.84
C GLU A 81 -17.68 6.28 12.24
N ARG A 82 -16.64 5.91 11.47
CA ARG A 82 -15.80 4.72 11.72
C ARG A 82 -14.34 5.00 11.45
N MET A 83 -13.49 4.30 12.19
CA MET A 83 -12.04 4.26 12.00
C MET A 83 -11.63 2.81 11.73
N GLU A 84 -10.84 2.61 10.69
CA GLU A 84 -10.25 1.34 10.33
C GLU A 84 -8.75 1.54 10.18
N VAL A 85 -7.96 0.91 11.04
CA VAL A 85 -6.50 1.01 11.02
C VAL A 85 -5.90 -0.36 10.79
N ARG A 86 -4.92 -0.43 9.89
CA ARG A 86 -4.13 -1.61 9.63
C ARG A 86 -2.65 -1.30 9.85
N ILE A 87 -2.00 -2.05 10.72
CA ILE A 87 -0.56 -1.96 10.98
C ILE A 87 0.12 -3.16 10.33
N ARG A 88 1.18 -2.90 9.56
CA ARG A 88 2.00 -3.94 8.91
C ARG A 88 3.48 -3.53 8.98
N GLY A 89 4.36 -4.51 9.19
CA GLY A 89 5.79 -4.31 9.04
C GLY A 89 6.21 -4.23 7.56
N GLU A 90 7.13 -3.35 7.24
CA GLU A 90 7.74 -3.33 5.89
C GLU A 90 8.62 -4.56 5.66
N GLY A 91 9.15 -5.20 6.72
CA GLY A 91 9.87 -6.47 6.65
C GLY A 91 9.02 -7.69 6.23
N ALA A 92 7.69 -7.55 6.11
CA ALA A 92 6.85 -8.56 5.47
C ALA A 92 7.14 -8.72 3.97
N ARG A 93 7.92 -7.81 3.37
CA ARG A 93 8.20 -7.67 1.94
C ARG A 93 9.68 -7.52 1.68
N PHE A 94 10.12 -7.83 0.46
CA PHE A 94 11.51 -7.63 0.05
C PHE A 94 11.82 -6.16 -0.22
N ASN A 95 12.85 -5.63 0.45
CA ASN A 95 13.41 -4.34 0.05
C ASN A 95 14.26 -4.55 -1.21
N ILE A 96 13.74 -4.14 -2.37
CA ILE A 96 14.40 -4.35 -3.66
C ILE A 96 15.77 -3.69 -3.73
N ASN A 97 15.94 -2.50 -3.15
CA ASN A 97 17.23 -1.81 -3.14
C ASN A 97 18.26 -2.59 -2.30
N GLN A 98 17.84 -3.17 -1.18
CA GLN A 98 18.71 -4.01 -0.36
C GLN A 98 19.08 -5.33 -1.04
N LEU A 99 18.12 -6.00 -1.71
CA LEU A 99 18.42 -7.23 -2.47
C LEU A 99 19.46 -6.98 -3.57
N ILE A 100 19.35 -5.87 -4.30
CA ILE A 100 20.31 -5.49 -5.35
C ILE A 100 21.66 -5.14 -4.72
N GLN A 101 21.68 -4.31 -3.67
CA GLN A 101 22.91 -3.88 -2.99
C GLN A 101 23.68 -5.05 -2.38
N GLN A 102 22.97 -6.00 -1.76
CA GLN A 102 23.55 -7.21 -1.16
C GLN A 102 23.89 -8.29 -2.20
N GLN A 103 23.50 -8.07 -3.46
CA GLN A 103 23.65 -9.02 -4.55
C GLN A 103 23.01 -10.39 -4.25
N ASP A 104 21.88 -10.40 -3.54
CA ASP A 104 21.17 -11.62 -3.15
C ASP A 104 20.39 -12.22 -4.33
N ARG A 105 21.14 -12.60 -5.36
CA ARG A 105 20.60 -13.18 -6.59
C ARG A 105 19.79 -14.44 -6.33
N ILE A 106 20.21 -15.25 -5.36
CA ILE A 106 19.53 -16.50 -5.03
C ILE A 106 18.09 -16.24 -4.60
N THR A 107 17.87 -15.34 -3.66
CA THR A 107 16.52 -14.97 -3.20
C THR A 107 15.68 -14.39 -4.36
N MET A 108 16.27 -13.52 -5.17
CA MET A 108 15.56 -12.93 -6.33
C MET A 108 15.16 -13.99 -7.37
N VAL A 109 16.07 -14.91 -7.74
CA VAL A 109 15.77 -16.01 -8.66
C VAL A 109 14.70 -16.92 -8.08
N ASN A 110 14.80 -17.31 -6.80
CA ASN A 110 13.78 -18.13 -6.14
C ASN A 110 12.41 -17.47 -6.22
N LEU A 111 12.31 -16.18 -5.90
CA LEU A 111 11.05 -15.44 -5.94
C LEU A 111 10.44 -15.43 -7.36
N LEU A 112 11.24 -15.05 -8.34
CA LEU A 112 10.77 -14.92 -9.73
C LEU A 112 10.39 -16.28 -10.34
N THR A 113 11.11 -17.35 -10.00
CA THR A 113 10.78 -18.69 -10.45
C THR A 113 9.52 -19.24 -9.76
N LEU A 114 9.28 -18.93 -8.49
CA LEU A 114 8.02 -19.22 -7.81
C LEU A 114 6.82 -18.54 -8.52
N TRP A 115 7.04 -17.40 -9.15
CA TRP A 115 6.01 -16.68 -9.90
C TRP A 115 5.88 -17.11 -11.36
N GLY A 116 6.68 -18.07 -11.79
CA GLY A 116 6.54 -18.72 -13.10
C GLY A 116 7.52 -18.31 -14.18
N LEU A 117 8.48 -17.42 -13.89
CA LEU A 117 9.59 -17.17 -14.81
C LEU A 117 10.55 -18.37 -14.81
N ASN A 118 11.10 -18.70 -15.99
CA ASN A 118 12.19 -19.65 -16.00
C ASN A 118 13.50 -19.01 -15.46
N PRO A 119 14.50 -19.83 -15.07
CA PRO A 119 15.73 -19.28 -14.45
C PRO A 119 16.48 -18.28 -15.33
N ASP A 120 16.46 -18.42 -16.65
CA ASP A 120 17.16 -17.51 -17.57
C ASP A 120 16.43 -16.17 -17.67
N GLU A 121 15.10 -16.17 -17.76
CA GLU A 121 14.24 -14.98 -17.71
C GLU A 121 14.38 -14.26 -16.36
N ALA A 122 14.37 -15.01 -15.25
CA ALA A 122 14.56 -14.44 -13.93
C ALA A 122 15.93 -13.75 -13.81
N ASN A 123 17.00 -14.40 -14.26
CA ASN A 123 18.33 -13.80 -14.28
C ASN A 123 18.41 -12.55 -15.17
N ALA A 124 17.80 -12.59 -16.35
CA ALA A 124 17.77 -11.44 -17.25
C ALA A 124 17.00 -10.25 -16.65
N LEU A 125 15.93 -10.50 -15.92
CA LEU A 125 15.17 -9.44 -15.24
C LEU A 125 15.98 -8.85 -14.07
N ILE A 126 16.67 -9.67 -13.31
CA ILE A 126 17.56 -9.23 -12.22
C ILE A 126 18.71 -8.37 -12.76
N ASP A 127 19.32 -8.77 -13.90
CA ASP A 127 20.35 -7.97 -14.55
C ASP A 127 19.82 -6.57 -14.94
N LYS A 128 18.58 -6.49 -15.46
CA LYS A 128 17.92 -5.21 -15.77
C LYS A 128 17.58 -4.37 -14.54
N TRP A 129 17.20 -5.00 -13.41
CA TRP A 129 17.01 -4.28 -12.15
C TRP A 129 18.30 -3.66 -11.65
N LYS A 130 19.43 -4.38 -11.84
CA LYS A 130 20.73 -3.87 -11.46
C LYS A 130 21.15 -2.70 -12.34
N ASP A 131 21.07 -2.83 -13.67
CA ASP A 131 21.38 -1.75 -14.62
C ASP A 131 20.45 -0.53 -14.43
N TRP A 132 19.21 -0.74 -13.99
CA TRP A 132 18.31 0.37 -13.62
C TRP A 132 18.85 1.21 -12.46
N THR A 133 19.63 0.60 -11.57
CA THR A 133 20.01 1.21 -10.27
C THR A 133 21.49 1.58 -10.18
N ASP A 134 22.37 1.04 -11.00
CA ASP A 134 23.78 1.40 -10.98
C ASP A 134 24.07 2.68 -11.79
N GLU A 135 25.27 3.22 -11.64
CA GLU A 135 25.62 4.51 -12.18
C GLU A 135 26.31 4.42 -13.55
N ASP A 136 26.73 3.22 -13.95
CA ASP A 136 27.48 3.02 -15.18
C ASP A 136 26.54 2.77 -16.38
N GLU A 137 27.11 2.59 -17.58
CA GLU A 137 26.38 2.35 -18.83
C GLU A 137 26.73 0.96 -19.40
N PHE A 138 27.24 0.04 -18.55
CA PHE A 138 27.64 -1.30 -18.96
C PHE A 138 26.60 -2.32 -18.56
N ARG A 139 26.05 -3.04 -19.54
CA ARG A 139 25.06 -4.09 -19.27
C ARG A 139 25.58 -5.14 -18.31
N THR A 140 24.82 -5.40 -17.27
CA THR A 140 25.07 -6.51 -16.36
C THR A 140 24.73 -7.83 -17.04
N GLY A 141 25.68 -8.75 -17.07
CA GLY A 141 25.48 -10.09 -17.64
C GLY A 141 25.05 -10.09 -19.11
N PHE A 142 24.22 -11.07 -19.46
CA PHE A 142 23.68 -11.19 -20.82
C PHE A 142 22.27 -10.63 -20.95
N GLY A 143 21.59 -10.39 -19.83
CA GLY A 143 20.18 -9.98 -19.78
C GLY A 143 19.96 -8.49 -19.52
N GLY A 144 21.01 -7.76 -19.19
CA GLY A 144 20.95 -6.36 -18.81
C GLY A 144 20.45 -5.42 -19.91
N ALA A 145 19.99 -4.23 -19.51
CA ALA A 145 19.46 -3.22 -20.43
C ALA A 145 19.88 -1.81 -19.99
N GLU A 146 20.56 -1.12 -20.87
CA GLU A 146 21.07 0.22 -20.69
C GLU A 146 20.33 1.25 -21.54
N ARG A 147 20.74 2.52 -21.47
CA ARG A 147 20.10 3.66 -22.13
C ARG A 147 19.74 3.38 -23.60
N GLY A 148 20.65 2.77 -24.36
CA GLY A 148 20.42 2.47 -25.78
C GLY A 148 19.23 1.52 -26.01
N ASP A 149 18.97 0.59 -25.06
CA ASP A 149 17.85 -0.35 -25.16
C ASP A 149 16.52 0.35 -24.92
N TYR A 150 16.46 1.25 -23.93
CA TYR A 150 15.29 2.04 -23.63
C TYR A 150 14.98 3.06 -24.74
N GLU A 151 16.01 3.75 -25.27
CA GLU A 151 15.86 4.70 -26.37
C GLU A 151 15.36 4.02 -27.67
N ALA A 152 15.82 2.79 -27.95
CA ALA A 152 15.34 2.01 -29.10
C ALA A 152 13.84 1.71 -29.03
N LEU A 153 13.28 1.68 -27.83
CA LEU A 153 11.83 1.50 -27.58
C LEU A 153 11.08 2.83 -27.36
N GLY A 154 11.76 3.97 -27.56
CA GLY A 154 11.17 5.30 -27.36
C GLY A 154 10.95 5.69 -25.90
N ILE A 155 11.59 4.99 -24.97
CA ILE A 155 11.49 5.28 -23.51
C ILE A 155 12.61 6.25 -23.15
N ALA A 156 12.26 7.50 -22.92
CA ALA A 156 13.22 8.53 -22.54
C ALA A 156 13.54 8.49 -21.04
N ASN A 157 14.75 8.93 -20.67
CA ASN A 157 15.21 9.04 -19.28
C ASN A 157 15.18 7.70 -18.52
N ALA A 158 15.59 6.64 -19.17
CA ALA A 158 15.76 5.32 -18.61
C ALA A 158 17.10 4.71 -19.10
N PRO A 159 17.78 3.88 -18.27
CA PRO A 159 17.47 3.60 -16.87
C PRO A 159 17.61 4.82 -15.96
N ALA A 160 17.21 4.70 -14.70
CA ALA A 160 17.25 5.81 -13.74
C ALA A 160 18.66 6.05 -13.14
N ASN A 161 19.56 5.08 -13.22
CA ASN A 161 20.94 5.05 -12.70
C ASN A 161 21.02 5.50 -11.24
N ARG A 162 20.10 5.01 -10.43
CA ARG A 162 19.97 5.25 -8.97
C ARG A 162 19.01 4.25 -8.34
N PRO A 163 19.10 4.02 -7.02
CA PRO A 163 18.13 3.18 -6.31
C PRO A 163 16.68 3.57 -6.59
N PHE A 164 15.79 2.57 -6.60
CA PHE A 164 14.34 2.78 -6.76
C PHE A 164 13.80 3.71 -5.68
N ARG A 165 13.01 4.68 -6.07
CA ARG A 165 12.32 5.62 -5.16
C ARG A 165 10.91 5.19 -4.80
N SER A 166 10.34 4.26 -5.57
CA SER A 166 9.05 3.65 -5.28
C SER A 166 8.99 2.26 -5.91
N VAL A 167 8.15 1.38 -5.35
CA VAL A 167 7.90 0.06 -5.96
C VAL A 167 7.26 0.21 -7.35
N SER A 168 6.41 1.22 -7.54
CA SER A 168 5.79 1.49 -8.85
C SER A 168 6.81 1.85 -9.95
N GLU A 169 7.98 2.37 -9.59
CA GLU A 169 9.05 2.65 -10.54
C GLU A 169 9.60 1.38 -11.19
N MET A 170 9.57 0.24 -10.49
CA MET A 170 10.01 -1.05 -11.04
C MET A 170 9.23 -1.44 -12.31
N ALA A 171 7.97 -1.04 -12.43
CA ALA A 171 7.15 -1.30 -13.62
C ALA A 171 7.72 -0.68 -14.92
N ARG A 172 8.65 0.26 -14.81
CA ARG A 172 9.32 0.90 -15.96
C ARG A 172 10.53 0.09 -16.47
N VAL A 173 10.99 -0.89 -15.72
CA VAL A 173 12.11 -1.74 -16.11
C VAL A 173 11.66 -2.70 -17.21
N LEU A 174 12.46 -2.85 -18.26
CA LEU A 174 12.18 -3.76 -19.37
C LEU A 174 12.00 -5.20 -18.87
N GLY A 175 10.94 -5.87 -19.31
CA GLY A 175 10.58 -7.24 -18.88
C GLY A 175 9.63 -7.30 -17.68
N MET A 176 9.35 -6.18 -17.02
CA MET A 176 8.37 -6.15 -15.91
C MET A 176 6.93 -6.38 -16.38
N GLU A 177 6.62 -6.08 -17.65
CA GLU A 177 5.30 -6.35 -18.22
C GLU A 177 5.01 -7.85 -18.24
N GLU A 178 6.00 -8.68 -18.58
CA GLU A 178 5.87 -10.14 -18.58
C GLU A 178 5.65 -10.66 -17.14
N LEU A 179 6.43 -10.17 -16.18
CA LEU A 179 6.24 -10.49 -14.78
C LEU A 179 4.86 -10.07 -14.27
N ALA A 180 4.38 -8.88 -14.62
CA ALA A 180 3.06 -8.38 -14.23
C ALA A 180 1.91 -9.21 -14.82
N ASN A 181 2.08 -9.80 -15.99
CA ASN A 181 1.12 -10.74 -16.56
C ASN A 181 1.06 -12.08 -15.81
N LEU A 182 2.21 -12.58 -15.34
CA LEU A 182 2.29 -13.83 -14.55
C LEU A 182 1.81 -13.62 -13.10
N LYS A 183 2.18 -12.49 -12.50
CA LYS A 183 1.90 -12.14 -11.11
C LYS A 183 1.41 -10.69 -11.03
N PRO A 184 0.10 -10.43 -11.22
CA PRO A 184 -0.45 -9.06 -11.26
C PRO A 184 -0.23 -8.27 -9.96
N ASP A 185 -0.18 -8.95 -8.82
CA ASP A 185 0.06 -8.40 -7.48
C ASP A 185 1.55 -8.44 -7.06
N TRP A 186 2.49 -8.55 -8.01
CA TRP A 186 3.93 -8.61 -7.74
C TRP A 186 4.43 -7.46 -6.84
N ALA A 187 3.84 -6.27 -6.97
CA ALA A 187 4.23 -5.10 -6.22
C ALA A 187 3.99 -5.23 -4.70
N ASP A 188 3.04 -6.09 -4.30
CA ASP A 188 2.73 -6.32 -2.88
C ASP A 188 3.85 -7.05 -2.14
N SER A 189 4.73 -7.75 -2.86
CA SER A 189 5.89 -8.47 -2.29
C SER A 189 7.15 -7.60 -2.17
N PHE A 190 7.11 -6.35 -2.64
CA PHE A 190 8.26 -5.45 -2.59
C PHE A 190 8.02 -4.20 -1.74
N THR A 191 9.10 -3.67 -1.23
CA THR A 191 9.20 -2.37 -0.56
C THR A 191 10.54 -1.70 -0.93
N ILE A 192 10.66 -0.42 -0.64
CA ILE A 192 11.94 0.32 -0.69
C ILE A 192 12.40 0.75 0.70
N PHE A 193 11.67 0.34 1.75
CA PHE A 193 11.91 0.74 3.13
C PHE A 193 12.45 -0.42 3.97
N GLY A 194 13.10 -0.09 5.08
CA GLY A 194 13.63 -1.08 6.02
C GLY A 194 15.04 -1.58 5.67
N ASP A 195 15.57 -2.43 6.53
CA ASP A 195 16.93 -2.95 6.49
C ASP A 195 17.12 -4.17 5.56
N GLY A 196 16.05 -4.65 4.93
CA GLY A 196 16.06 -5.79 4.02
C GLY A 196 15.91 -7.15 4.70
N LYS A 197 15.78 -7.20 6.03
CA LYS A 197 15.45 -8.44 6.73
C LYS A 197 13.96 -8.76 6.61
N ILE A 198 13.66 -10.06 6.51
CA ILE A 198 12.30 -10.56 6.39
C ILE A 198 11.74 -10.86 7.78
N ASP A 199 10.63 -10.22 8.11
CA ASP A 199 9.89 -10.47 9.35
C ASP A 199 9.10 -11.78 9.23
N VAL A 200 9.55 -12.79 9.97
CA VAL A 200 8.94 -14.13 9.94
C VAL A 200 7.52 -14.17 10.51
N ASN A 201 7.17 -13.17 11.30
CA ASN A 201 5.85 -13.04 11.90
C ASN A 201 4.83 -12.35 10.98
N GLU A 202 5.26 -11.76 9.86
CA GLU A 202 4.36 -11.01 8.98
C GLU A 202 4.48 -11.38 7.49
N ALA A 203 5.62 -11.95 7.07
CA ALA A 203 5.85 -12.31 5.67
C ALA A 203 4.89 -13.40 5.20
N ASP A 204 4.48 -13.31 3.93
CA ASP A 204 3.65 -14.32 3.29
C ASP A 204 4.45 -15.58 2.87
N ALA A 205 3.74 -16.60 2.39
CA ALA A 205 4.34 -17.86 1.97
C ALA A 205 5.41 -17.68 0.90
N SER A 206 5.16 -16.85 -0.11
CA SER A 206 6.06 -16.67 -1.25
C SER A 206 7.35 -15.94 -0.83
N VAL A 207 7.22 -14.94 0.04
CA VAL A 207 8.35 -14.21 0.61
C VAL A 207 9.19 -15.11 1.51
N LEU A 208 8.56 -15.86 2.42
CA LEU A 208 9.27 -16.82 3.28
C LEU A 208 9.97 -17.90 2.47
N GLN A 209 9.30 -18.47 1.48
CA GLN A 209 9.88 -19.52 0.63
C GLN A 209 11.08 -19.00 -0.16
N ALA A 210 10.97 -17.83 -0.77
CA ALA A 210 12.06 -17.25 -1.55
C ALA A 210 13.26 -16.88 -0.66
N ALA A 211 13.03 -16.31 0.54
CA ALA A 211 14.06 -15.89 1.46
C ALA A 211 14.81 -17.07 2.08
N THR A 212 14.09 -18.13 2.43
CA THR A 212 14.65 -19.28 3.13
C THR A 212 15.10 -20.41 2.20
N GLY A 213 14.53 -20.51 1.00
CA GLY A 213 14.81 -21.60 0.07
C GLY A 213 14.31 -22.97 0.53
N VAL A 214 13.38 -23.03 1.50
CA VAL A 214 12.79 -24.29 1.99
C VAL A 214 11.59 -24.72 1.12
N VAL A 215 11.22 -25.98 1.24
CA VAL A 215 10.08 -26.54 0.51
C VAL A 215 8.75 -25.96 1.01
N PRO A 216 7.70 -25.93 0.17
CA PRO A 216 6.41 -25.31 0.51
C PRO A 216 5.78 -25.88 1.80
N GLU A 217 5.96 -27.17 2.08
CA GLU A 217 5.40 -27.84 3.25
C GLU A 217 5.99 -27.29 4.56
N MET A 218 7.29 -26.92 4.56
CA MET A 218 7.93 -26.30 5.72
C MET A 218 7.44 -24.88 5.94
N VAL A 219 7.26 -24.12 4.86
CA VAL A 219 6.66 -22.77 4.93
C VAL A 219 5.24 -22.83 5.49
N GLU A 220 4.41 -23.75 4.98
CA GLU A 220 3.05 -23.91 5.48
C GLU A 220 3.04 -24.29 6.97
N GLY A 221 4.00 -25.11 7.44
CA GLY A 221 4.15 -25.40 8.87
C GLY A 221 4.45 -24.15 9.70
N ILE A 222 5.31 -23.25 9.23
CA ILE A 222 5.59 -21.96 9.89
C ILE A 222 4.31 -21.12 9.95
N LEU A 223 3.56 -21.03 8.85
CA LEU A 223 2.34 -20.24 8.77
C LEU A 223 1.22 -20.81 9.65
N GLN A 224 1.09 -22.13 9.71
CA GLN A 224 0.11 -22.81 10.58
C GLN A 224 0.44 -22.55 12.06
N GLN A 225 1.71 -22.62 12.42
CA GLN A 225 2.12 -22.30 13.80
C GLN A 225 1.82 -20.84 14.14
N ARG A 226 2.05 -19.92 13.21
CA ARG A 226 1.76 -18.49 13.40
C ARG A 226 0.29 -18.20 13.68
N ARG A 227 -0.60 -18.82 12.88
CA ARG A 227 -2.06 -18.61 12.94
C ARG A 227 -2.73 -19.14 14.21
N GLY A 228 -1.98 -19.83 15.06
CA GLY A 228 -2.56 -20.41 16.26
C GLY A 228 -3.63 -21.47 16.00
N PRO A 229 -4.36 -21.89 17.06
CA PRO A 229 -5.41 -22.91 16.98
C PRO A 229 -6.63 -22.52 16.14
N ASP A 230 -7.00 -21.24 16.07
CA ASP A 230 -8.17 -20.78 15.32
C ASP A 230 -7.93 -20.67 13.80
N GLY A 231 -6.66 -20.68 13.38
CA GLY A 231 -6.24 -20.58 11.98
C GLY A 231 -6.46 -19.21 11.35
N ILE A 232 -6.77 -18.17 12.14
CA ILE A 232 -7.03 -16.79 11.70
C ILE A 232 -5.87 -15.90 12.11
N GLU A 233 -5.42 -15.00 11.24
CA GLU A 233 -4.38 -14.02 11.51
C GLU A 233 -4.79 -12.65 10.94
N PRO A 234 -4.72 -11.56 11.76
CA PRO A 234 -4.29 -11.51 13.16
C PRO A 234 -5.40 -11.90 14.15
N SER A 235 -5.06 -12.62 15.22
CA SER A 235 -5.95 -12.96 16.34
C SER A 235 -5.20 -12.95 17.68
N GLU A 236 -5.91 -13.10 18.79
CA GLU A 236 -5.32 -13.08 20.13
C GLU A 236 -4.50 -14.33 20.45
N ASP A 237 -4.74 -15.45 19.77
CA ASP A 237 -4.06 -16.73 19.98
C ASP A 237 -2.92 -16.98 18.97
N ASP A 238 -2.58 -15.97 18.16
CA ASP A 238 -1.45 -16.02 17.23
C ASP A 238 -0.15 -16.33 17.96
N PHE A 239 0.60 -17.31 17.43
CA PHE A 239 1.96 -17.54 17.88
C PHE A 239 2.91 -16.57 17.21
N ARG A 240 3.76 -15.91 18.00
CA ARG A 240 4.83 -15.06 17.49
C ARG A 240 6.20 -15.66 17.82
N PHE A 241 7.03 -15.77 16.80
CA PHE A 241 8.44 -16.10 17.00
C PHE A 241 9.13 -14.92 17.69
N GLU A 242 9.77 -15.17 18.83
CA GLU A 242 10.53 -14.15 19.57
C GLU A 242 11.99 -14.08 19.13
N ASP A 243 12.50 -15.20 18.60
CA ASP A 243 13.87 -15.32 18.14
C ASP A 243 13.91 -16.15 16.85
N VAL A 244 14.69 -15.70 15.86
CA VAL A 244 14.84 -16.39 14.57
C VAL A 244 15.39 -17.81 14.70
N THR A 245 16.13 -18.12 15.77
CA THR A 245 16.66 -19.46 16.03
C THR A 245 15.56 -20.50 16.28
N GLN A 246 14.35 -20.09 16.67
CA GLN A 246 13.18 -20.96 16.79
C GLN A 246 12.79 -21.59 15.46
N LEU A 247 13.22 -21.00 14.32
CA LEU A 247 12.98 -21.52 12.98
C LEU A 247 13.99 -22.60 12.57
N ALA A 248 15.03 -22.87 13.36
CA ALA A 248 16.13 -23.77 12.98
C ALA A 248 15.66 -25.15 12.49
N GLY A 249 14.60 -25.71 13.10
CA GLY A 249 13.99 -26.97 12.67
C GLY A 249 13.31 -26.89 11.30
N TRP A 250 12.71 -25.75 10.98
CA TRP A 250 11.99 -25.54 9.72
C TRP A 250 12.92 -25.26 8.54
N ILE A 251 14.06 -24.62 8.79
CA ILE A 251 15.03 -24.24 7.75
C ILE A 251 16.11 -25.30 7.53
N ALA A 252 16.10 -26.42 8.27
CA ALA A 252 17.11 -27.48 8.16
C ALA A 252 17.19 -28.12 6.75
N GLY A 253 16.14 -28.01 5.94
CA GLY A 253 16.08 -28.45 4.53
C GLY A 253 16.40 -27.38 3.50
N SER A 254 16.85 -26.20 3.91
CA SER A 254 17.23 -25.12 2.99
C SER A 254 18.45 -25.49 2.14
N MET A 255 18.51 -24.97 0.93
CA MET A 255 19.71 -25.06 0.08
C MET A 255 20.87 -24.21 0.60
N LEU A 256 20.59 -23.19 1.41
CA LEU A 256 21.57 -22.33 2.05
C LEU A 256 21.93 -22.84 3.45
N PRO A 257 23.16 -22.57 3.93
CA PRO A 257 23.51 -22.83 5.32
C PRO A 257 22.54 -22.12 6.29
N PRO A 258 22.12 -22.78 7.40
CA PRO A 258 21.13 -22.22 8.32
C PRO A 258 21.51 -20.83 8.87
N ASP A 259 22.77 -20.57 9.14
CA ASP A 259 23.27 -19.27 9.60
C ASP A 259 23.07 -18.16 8.57
N GLN A 260 23.24 -18.45 7.29
CA GLN A 260 22.98 -17.50 6.21
C GLN A 260 21.48 -17.23 6.05
N VAL A 261 20.63 -18.24 6.22
CA VAL A 261 19.17 -18.06 6.19
C VAL A 261 18.73 -17.20 7.37
N LEU A 262 19.17 -17.56 8.59
CA LEU A 262 18.80 -16.81 9.80
C LEU A 262 19.25 -15.35 9.75
N ALA A 263 20.38 -15.06 9.12
CA ALA A 263 20.87 -13.68 8.97
C ALA A 263 19.94 -12.79 8.13
N LYS A 264 19.14 -13.38 7.24
CA LYS A 264 18.14 -12.68 6.39
C LYS A 264 16.82 -12.44 7.11
N LEU A 265 16.60 -13.07 8.26
CA LEU A 265 15.32 -13.06 8.97
C LEU A 265 15.37 -12.14 10.18
N ALA A 266 14.19 -11.64 10.55
CA ALA A 266 13.95 -10.91 11.78
C ALA A 266 12.59 -11.36 12.37
N THR A 267 12.36 -11.07 13.63
CA THR A 267 11.08 -11.34 14.31
C THR A 267 10.23 -10.08 14.48
N GLU A 268 10.77 -8.93 14.12
CA GLU A 268 10.08 -7.65 14.14
C GLU A 268 10.65 -6.75 13.04
N SER A 269 9.77 -5.99 12.42
CA SER A 269 10.14 -5.03 11.39
C SER A 269 10.58 -3.70 12.00
N SER A 270 11.74 -3.17 11.57
CA SER A 270 12.24 -1.85 11.99
C SER A 270 11.41 -0.68 11.44
N VAL A 271 10.60 -0.94 10.41
CA VAL A 271 9.76 0.06 9.73
C VAL A 271 8.34 -0.46 9.64
N LYS A 272 7.38 0.37 10.07
CA LYS A 272 5.95 0.03 10.06
C LYS A 272 5.22 0.86 9.02
N ARG A 273 4.23 0.24 8.37
CA ARG A 273 3.21 0.89 7.55
C ARG A 273 1.91 0.92 8.31
N ILE A 274 1.32 2.09 8.39
CA ILE A 274 0.01 2.30 8.97
C ILE A 274 -0.91 2.81 7.87
N ASP A 275 -1.92 2.02 7.53
CA ASP A 275 -3.01 2.40 6.64
C ASP A 275 -4.23 2.70 7.50
N SER A 276 -4.58 3.99 7.61
CA SER A 276 -5.71 4.44 8.41
C SER A 276 -6.80 5.03 7.54
N ARG A 277 -8.00 4.47 7.65
CA ARG A 277 -9.19 4.92 6.96
C ARG A 277 -10.18 5.53 7.94
N GLY A 278 -10.51 6.80 7.74
CA GLY A 278 -11.64 7.44 8.39
C GLY A 278 -12.86 7.44 7.48
N ILE A 279 -14.03 7.12 8.00
CA ILE A 279 -15.29 7.01 7.27
C ILE A 279 -16.33 7.86 8.00
N VAL A 280 -17.08 8.68 7.24
CA VAL A 280 -18.21 9.48 7.73
C VAL A 280 -19.34 9.40 6.70
N GLY A 281 -20.38 8.63 6.99
CA GLY A 281 -21.43 8.31 6.04
C GLY A 281 -20.86 7.64 4.78
N GLU A 282 -21.03 8.27 3.62
CA GLU A 282 -20.50 7.79 2.33
C GLU A 282 -19.08 8.31 2.02
N ARG A 283 -18.56 9.24 2.82
CA ARG A 283 -17.22 9.80 2.62
C ARG A 283 -16.16 8.99 3.35
N SER A 284 -15.05 8.72 2.67
CA SER A 284 -13.89 8.11 3.30
C SER A 284 -12.61 8.85 2.93
N ARG A 285 -11.61 8.76 3.82
CA ARG A 285 -10.25 9.23 3.59
C ARG A 285 -9.29 8.15 4.07
N LEU A 286 -8.34 7.80 3.23
CA LEU A 286 -7.26 6.87 3.55
C LEU A 286 -5.97 7.67 3.70
N ILE A 287 -5.27 7.45 4.80
CA ILE A 287 -3.93 7.96 5.03
C ILE A 287 -3.01 6.76 5.22
N SER A 288 -1.98 6.68 4.39
CA SER A 288 -0.94 5.66 4.46
C SER A 288 0.36 6.31 4.92
N VAL A 289 0.91 5.81 6.02
CA VAL A 289 2.15 6.31 6.60
C VAL A 289 3.15 5.17 6.70
N VAL A 290 4.39 5.44 6.30
CA VAL A 290 5.53 4.57 6.59
C VAL A 290 6.44 5.29 7.56
N ALA A 291 6.74 4.65 8.69
CA ALA A 291 7.54 5.24 9.74
C ALA A 291 8.53 4.24 10.32
N ALA A 292 9.75 4.71 10.58
CA ALA A 292 10.74 4.00 11.36
C ALA A 292 10.61 4.38 12.82
N SER A 293 10.72 3.40 13.72
CA SER A 293 10.78 3.65 15.16
C SER A 293 12.10 4.33 15.51
N GLY A 294 12.07 5.43 16.24
CA GLY A 294 13.28 6.09 16.74
C GLY A 294 13.93 5.26 17.84
N ASP A 295 15.26 5.20 17.84
CA ASP A 295 16.04 4.59 18.93
C ASP A 295 15.93 5.40 20.22
N GLY A 296 15.74 4.72 21.36
CA GLY A 296 15.90 5.30 22.69
C GLY A 296 14.90 6.37 23.13
N GLY A 297 13.69 6.43 22.51
CA GLY A 297 12.65 7.40 22.91
C GLY A 297 12.60 8.67 22.05
N GLU A 298 13.41 8.76 21.00
CA GLU A 298 13.21 9.71 19.91
C GLU A 298 11.93 9.30 19.15
N GLY A 299 11.13 10.30 18.74
CA GLY A 299 9.86 10.07 18.06
C GLY A 299 10.02 9.32 16.72
N ASN A 300 8.94 8.81 16.19
CA ASN A 300 8.94 8.11 14.90
C ASN A 300 9.42 9.04 13.76
N THR A 301 10.28 8.53 12.89
CA THR A 301 10.70 9.21 11.66
C THR A 301 9.76 8.81 10.52
N TYR A 302 9.05 9.78 9.95
CA TYR A 302 8.19 9.55 8.80
C TYR A 302 9.01 9.43 7.52
N LEU A 303 8.89 8.29 6.84
CA LEU A 303 9.54 8.00 5.56
C LEU A 303 8.60 8.25 4.38
N LEU A 304 7.29 8.07 4.59
CA LEU A 304 6.24 8.32 3.60
C LEU A 304 4.98 8.81 4.32
N TRP A 305 4.27 9.75 3.67
CA TRP A 305 2.93 10.16 4.05
C TRP A 305 2.11 10.37 2.78
N GLU A 306 1.07 9.59 2.60
CA GLU A 306 0.16 9.67 1.45
C GLU A 306 -1.29 9.83 1.92
N GLU A 307 -2.04 10.72 1.28
CA GLU A 307 -3.48 10.90 1.50
C GLU A 307 -4.24 10.60 0.21
N LYS A 308 -5.30 9.78 0.32
CA LYS A 308 -6.15 9.35 -0.81
C LYS A 308 -7.63 9.48 -0.49
#